data_aa078908161dfe41b7291135b2b1a0ef
#
_entry.id   aa078908161dfe41b7291135b2b1a0ef
#
_cell.length_a   1.000
_cell.length_b   1.000
_cell.length_c   1.000
_cell.angle_alpha   90.00
_cell.angle_beta   90.00
_cell.angle_gamma   90.00
#
_symmetry.space_group_name_H-M   'P 1'
#
loop_
_entity.id
_entity.type
_entity.pdbx_description
1 polymer ?
#
loop_
_entity_poly.entity_id
_entity_poly.type
_entity_poly.pdbx_seq_one_letter_code
_entity_poly.pdbx_strand_id
1 'polypeptide(L)'
;MKKIIYRILIFIILLVFGFIIYLSTIGIQTDVFNDRISKELKKINNQLEIDLNKINIILDPFKFKLVLKTIGVNLKNKDELIKLESVRSNIDIKTFINKKFSLSELDINTRTIEIKNLISFVRSIEDNPQIFILEKFVKRGYLIADINLKFDQKGNIKDDFIIKGVVKDGEIKPFKKIDLSKINFFFTFKSNEFEFKDINLSYDKNDLMFPVLNITKQKNKFFISGKNKNKNLFLGDKKINQLLNNELFNIKFKSAEFDLENTFSFKINNKYEINDLKINSLLNLKNCEFMSSKNLKEFFPKLNEIIKLSNHQIQIEYKKDFLNINGNGNILIQKEKDNIKYNFSKSKKNLKFDTLLEIKKNPFKLNFLNYNKDQDEKLEIIVLGDKNLLSNEINLKNISIKEKNNKFDVKNLILSKKYKIKSISKINLNYFDDDLLKNELSIQKKNKNYLLNSKSFNAIKIVDDLLTTNKNLNNKKIFSKNFKLDIKMNEVFLDKDHLIEDLNGYLTFKDSEVIEANLLGDFLNNHRINLTIRSNTSNEKITTLYSDVAKPFVNRYKFIKGFEEGNLDFHSIKQNNVSNSKLIIDNFKVQEVPALAKLLTLASLQGIADLLTGEGIRFTDF
;
A
#
# COMPACT_ATOMS: atom_id res chain seq x y z
N MET A 1 -4.50 -72.10 -69.74
CA MET A 1 -5.30 -70.90 -69.41
C MET A 1 -5.18 -70.44 -67.93
N LYS A 2 -5.35 -71.25 -66.91
CA LYS A 2 -5.27 -70.81 -65.49
C LYS A 2 -3.99 -70.11 -65.10
N LYS A 3 -2.79 -70.59 -65.54
CA LYS A 3 -1.50 -69.95 -65.22
C LYS A 3 -1.31 -68.56 -65.86
N ILE A 4 -1.87 -68.29 -67.01
CA ILE A 4 -1.82 -67.02 -67.71
C ILE A 4 -2.73 -66.00 -67.01
N ILE A 5 -3.93 -66.44 -66.64
CA ILE A 5 -4.86 -65.59 -65.87
C ILE A 5 -4.25 -65.19 -64.53
N TYR A 6 -3.54 -66.11 -63.85
CA TYR A 6 -2.87 -65.81 -62.58
C TYR A 6 -1.73 -64.80 -62.76
N ARG A 7 -0.96 -64.92 -63.86
CA ARG A 7 0.11 -63.92 -64.16
C ARG A 7 -0.48 -62.56 -64.52
N ILE A 8 -1.56 -62.52 -65.27
CA ILE A 8 -2.27 -61.27 -65.60
C ILE A 8 -2.85 -60.64 -64.33
N LEU A 9 -3.43 -61.43 -63.42
CA LEU A 9 -3.96 -60.96 -62.15
C LEU A 9 -2.87 -60.38 -61.25
N ILE A 10 -1.72 -61.07 -61.13
CA ILE A 10 -0.54 -60.56 -60.36
C ILE A 10 -0.03 -59.29 -60.99
N PHE A 11 0.10 -59.18 -62.29
CA PHE A 11 0.54 -57.99 -62.99
C PHE A 11 -0.44 -56.81 -62.76
N ILE A 12 -1.73 -57.01 -62.77
CA ILE A 12 -2.73 -56.01 -62.47
C ILE A 12 -2.65 -55.59 -61.03
N ILE A 13 -2.43 -56.51 -60.08
CA ILE A 13 -2.24 -56.18 -58.66
C ILE A 13 -0.99 -55.35 -58.48
N LEU A 14 0.15 -55.68 -59.11
CA LEU A 14 1.37 -54.90 -59.05
C LEU A 14 1.22 -53.51 -59.67
N LEU A 15 0.48 -53.43 -60.79
CA LEU A 15 0.20 -52.11 -61.41
C LEU A 15 -0.69 -51.26 -60.56
N VAL A 16 -1.75 -51.81 -59.93
CA VAL A 16 -2.60 -51.12 -58.97
C VAL A 16 -1.79 -50.69 -57.74
N PHE A 17 -0.94 -51.56 -57.22
CA PHE A 17 -0.06 -51.26 -56.10
C PHE A 17 0.95 -50.16 -56.44
N GLY A 18 1.58 -50.22 -57.62
CA GLY A 18 2.45 -49.14 -58.10
C GLY A 18 1.71 -47.83 -58.32
N PHE A 19 0.46 -47.85 -58.78
CA PHE A 19 -0.40 -46.68 -58.95
C PHE A 19 -0.80 -46.07 -57.57
N ILE A 20 -1.10 -46.91 -56.58
CA ILE A 20 -1.36 -46.46 -55.20
C ILE A 20 -0.13 -45.81 -54.61
N ILE A 21 1.08 -46.41 -54.80
CA ILE A 21 2.34 -45.82 -54.35
C ILE A 21 2.56 -44.47 -55.02
N TYR A 22 2.39 -44.39 -56.35
CA TYR A 22 2.52 -43.16 -57.10
C TYR A 22 1.56 -42.05 -56.57
N LEU A 23 0.28 -42.38 -56.41
CA LEU A 23 -0.70 -41.46 -55.84
C LEU A 23 -0.40 -41.06 -54.40
N SER A 24 0.23 -41.95 -53.61
CA SER A 24 0.54 -41.70 -52.21
C SER A 24 1.83 -40.87 -51.99
N THR A 25 2.77 -40.92 -52.94
CA THR A 25 4.07 -40.24 -52.83
C THR A 25 4.16 -38.98 -53.67
N ILE A 26 3.77 -39.05 -54.95
CA ILE A 26 3.86 -37.97 -55.93
C ILE A 26 2.55 -37.21 -56.06
N GLY A 27 1.44 -37.95 -56.12
CA GLY A 27 0.11 -37.37 -56.31
C GLY A 27 -0.17 -36.90 -57.74
N ILE A 28 -1.30 -36.24 -57.95
CA ILE A 28 -1.73 -35.66 -59.22
C ILE A 28 -1.96 -34.17 -59.03
N GLN A 29 -1.39 -33.35 -59.90
CA GLN A 29 -1.68 -31.91 -59.94
C GLN A 29 -2.80 -31.63 -60.92
N THR A 30 -3.82 -30.86 -60.49
CA THR A 30 -4.97 -30.53 -61.29
C THR A 30 -5.54 -29.16 -60.91
N ASP A 31 -6.24 -28.51 -61.82
CA ASP A 31 -7.00 -27.28 -61.66
C ASP A 31 -8.53 -27.52 -61.75
N VAL A 32 -8.95 -28.74 -62.05
CA VAL A 32 -10.36 -29.12 -62.29
C VAL A 32 -11.32 -28.74 -61.15
N PHE A 33 -10.79 -28.64 -59.91
CA PHE A 33 -11.60 -28.28 -58.74
C PHE A 33 -11.68 -26.78 -58.45
N ASN A 34 -10.86 -25.95 -59.11
CA ASN A 34 -10.75 -24.50 -58.80
C ASN A 34 -12.09 -23.79 -59.01
N ASP A 35 -12.79 -24.05 -60.14
CA ASP A 35 -14.07 -23.44 -60.41
C ASP A 35 -15.17 -23.87 -59.43
N ARG A 36 -15.14 -25.13 -58.99
CA ARG A 36 -16.11 -25.65 -58.04
C ARG A 36 -15.90 -25.03 -56.66
N ILE A 37 -14.67 -24.93 -56.20
CA ILE A 37 -14.32 -24.28 -54.93
C ILE A 37 -14.70 -22.79 -54.96
N SER A 38 -14.40 -22.10 -56.07
CA SER A 38 -14.78 -20.70 -56.23
C SER A 38 -16.31 -20.50 -56.20
N LYS A 39 -17.06 -21.39 -56.84
CA LYS A 39 -18.54 -21.35 -56.82
C LYS A 39 -19.11 -21.61 -55.42
N GLU A 40 -18.55 -22.54 -54.64
CA GLU A 40 -19.01 -22.82 -53.28
C GLU A 40 -18.70 -21.65 -52.34
N LEU A 41 -17.54 -21.00 -52.47
CA LEU A 41 -17.22 -19.80 -51.68
C LEU A 41 -18.14 -18.62 -52.01
N LYS A 42 -18.49 -18.41 -53.28
CA LYS A 42 -19.45 -17.37 -53.70
C LYS A 42 -20.86 -17.59 -53.13
N LYS A 43 -21.23 -18.81 -52.74
CA LYS A 43 -22.49 -19.07 -52.03
C LYS A 43 -22.50 -18.52 -50.61
N ILE A 44 -21.31 -18.47 -49.96
CA ILE A 44 -21.17 -17.91 -48.60
C ILE A 44 -21.24 -16.38 -48.67
N ASN A 45 -20.49 -15.79 -49.60
CA ASN A 45 -20.54 -14.35 -49.89
C ASN A 45 -20.26 -14.16 -51.39
N ASN A 46 -21.19 -13.52 -52.12
CA ASN A 46 -21.10 -13.31 -53.56
C ASN A 46 -19.90 -12.47 -54.02
N GLN A 47 -19.31 -11.70 -53.11
CA GLN A 47 -18.15 -10.87 -53.36
C GLN A 47 -16.82 -11.53 -52.97
N LEU A 48 -16.88 -12.78 -52.44
CA LEU A 48 -15.67 -13.50 -52.03
C LEU A 48 -15.11 -14.23 -53.26
N GLU A 49 -13.84 -13.88 -53.58
CA GLU A 49 -13.10 -14.53 -54.65
C GLU A 49 -11.90 -15.27 -54.05
N ILE A 50 -11.58 -16.41 -54.69
CA ILE A 50 -10.40 -17.19 -54.36
C ILE A 50 -9.58 -17.41 -55.63
N ASP A 51 -8.30 -17.10 -55.51
CA ASP A 51 -7.32 -17.40 -56.55
C ASP A 51 -6.50 -18.61 -56.09
N LEU A 52 -6.65 -19.71 -56.79
CA LEU A 52 -6.04 -21.00 -56.46
C LEU A 52 -5.03 -21.38 -57.55
N ASN A 53 -3.85 -21.74 -57.15
CA ASN A 53 -2.87 -22.43 -57.97
C ASN A 53 -3.33 -23.89 -58.22
N LYS A 54 -2.51 -24.70 -58.89
CA LYS A 54 -2.79 -26.14 -59.08
C LYS A 54 -2.92 -26.82 -57.72
N ILE A 55 -3.91 -27.69 -57.61
CA ILE A 55 -4.18 -28.50 -56.43
C ILE A 55 -3.44 -29.82 -56.60
N ASN A 56 -2.61 -30.17 -55.62
CA ASN A 56 -1.95 -31.48 -55.55
C ASN A 56 -2.87 -32.43 -54.76
N ILE A 57 -3.26 -33.54 -55.39
CA ILE A 57 -4.12 -34.60 -54.83
C ILE A 57 -3.24 -35.77 -54.46
N ILE A 58 -3.17 -36.14 -53.19
CA ILE A 58 -2.38 -37.25 -52.64
C ILE A 58 -3.37 -38.23 -51.99
N LEU A 59 -3.20 -39.51 -52.25
CA LEU A 59 -3.95 -40.59 -51.61
C LEU A 59 -3.26 -40.99 -50.30
N ASP A 60 -4.02 -40.97 -49.18
CA ASP A 60 -3.64 -41.64 -47.94
C ASP A 60 -4.33 -43.00 -47.87
N PRO A 61 -3.66 -44.09 -48.29
CA PRO A 61 -4.32 -45.39 -48.37
C PRO A 61 -4.61 -45.99 -47.00
N PHE A 62 -3.83 -45.64 -45.98
CA PHE A 62 -4.03 -46.15 -44.62
C PHE A 62 -5.23 -45.56 -43.94
N LYS A 63 -5.51 -44.29 -44.21
CA LYS A 63 -6.65 -43.57 -43.62
C LYS A 63 -7.88 -43.53 -44.54
N PHE A 64 -7.79 -44.09 -45.77
CA PHE A 64 -8.79 -43.98 -46.80
C PHE A 64 -9.25 -42.55 -47.09
N LYS A 65 -8.26 -41.63 -47.19
CA LYS A 65 -8.50 -40.20 -47.43
C LYS A 65 -7.79 -39.69 -48.67
N LEU A 66 -8.41 -38.74 -49.34
CA LEU A 66 -7.76 -37.91 -50.35
C LEU A 66 -7.30 -36.62 -49.67
N VAL A 67 -6.04 -36.28 -49.78
CA VAL A 67 -5.44 -35.06 -49.30
C VAL A 67 -5.30 -34.10 -50.48
N LEU A 68 -6.00 -32.97 -50.44
CA LEU A 68 -5.87 -31.90 -51.42
C LEU A 68 -5.00 -30.81 -50.80
N LYS A 69 -3.91 -30.44 -51.46
CA LYS A 69 -3.00 -29.37 -50.98
C LYS A 69 -2.79 -28.37 -52.11
N THR A 70 -2.94 -27.09 -51.77
CA THR A 70 -2.61 -25.98 -52.66
C THR A 70 -1.75 -24.97 -51.93
N ILE A 71 -0.84 -24.28 -52.63
CA ILE A 71 0.12 -23.33 -52.09
C ILE A 71 -0.11 -21.98 -52.76
N GLY A 72 0.06 -20.88 -51.98
CA GLY A 72 -0.03 -19.52 -52.50
C GLY A 72 -1.44 -19.07 -52.82
N VAL A 73 -2.41 -19.47 -52.00
CA VAL A 73 -3.82 -19.13 -52.17
C VAL A 73 -4.06 -17.66 -51.79
N ASN A 74 -4.80 -16.95 -52.62
CA ASN A 74 -5.26 -15.61 -52.34
C ASN A 74 -6.76 -15.57 -52.13
N LEU A 75 -7.20 -15.04 -51.00
CA LEU A 75 -8.63 -14.75 -50.73
C LEU A 75 -8.84 -13.26 -50.89
N LYS A 76 -9.79 -12.87 -51.72
CA LYS A 76 -10.12 -11.49 -51.99
C LYS A 76 -11.61 -11.24 -51.71
N ASN A 77 -11.91 -10.15 -51.05
CA ASN A 77 -13.27 -9.65 -50.87
C ASN A 77 -13.26 -8.12 -51.02
N LYS A 78 -13.88 -7.62 -52.08
CA LYS A 78 -13.76 -6.22 -52.50
C LYS A 78 -12.29 -5.82 -52.71
N ASP A 79 -11.84 -4.84 -51.95
CA ASP A 79 -10.46 -4.34 -52.01
C ASP A 79 -9.49 -5.02 -51.04
N GLU A 80 -10.01 -5.92 -50.20
CA GLU A 80 -9.23 -6.62 -49.17
C GLU A 80 -8.67 -7.95 -49.68
N LEU A 81 -7.37 -8.17 -49.46
CA LEU A 81 -6.63 -9.35 -49.91
C LEU A 81 -5.95 -10.05 -48.74
N ILE A 82 -6.27 -11.34 -48.53
CA ILE A 82 -5.59 -12.21 -47.57
C ILE A 82 -4.77 -13.25 -48.32
N LYS A 83 -3.47 -13.29 -48.08
CA LYS A 83 -2.55 -14.27 -48.68
C LYS A 83 -2.33 -15.42 -47.73
N LEU A 84 -2.65 -16.62 -48.20
CA LEU A 84 -2.40 -17.86 -47.47
C LEU A 84 -1.13 -18.53 -48.01
N GLU A 85 -0.37 -19.18 -47.12
CA GLU A 85 0.80 -19.97 -47.52
C GLU A 85 0.37 -21.29 -48.14
N SER A 86 -0.50 -22.00 -47.45
CA SER A 86 -1.05 -23.26 -47.96
C SER A 86 -2.44 -23.56 -47.39
N VAL A 87 -3.23 -24.25 -48.17
CA VAL A 87 -4.48 -24.85 -47.73
C VAL A 87 -4.41 -26.35 -48.01
N ARG A 88 -4.67 -27.16 -46.99
CA ARG A 88 -4.73 -28.61 -47.08
C ARG A 88 -6.11 -29.07 -46.58
N SER A 89 -6.75 -29.90 -47.34
CA SER A 89 -8.03 -30.49 -46.98
C SER A 89 -8.02 -32.01 -47.07
N ASN A 90 -8.59 -32.67 -46.09
CA ASN A 90 -8.71 -34.13 -46.05
C ASN A 90 -10.12 -34.53 -46.37
N ILE A 91 -10.31 -35.29 -47.48
CA ILE A 91 -11.60 -35.79 -47.95
C ILE A 91 -11.69 -37.26 -47.60
N ASP A 92 -12.75 -37.67 -46.90
CA ASP A 92 -13.04 -39.06 -46.59
C ASP A 92 -13.67 -39.75 -47.82
N ILE A 93 -12.96 -40.73 -48.36
CA ILE A 93 -13.39 -41.45 -49.60
C ILE A 93 -14.72 -42.14 -49.41
N LYS A 94 -14.99 -42.76 -48.25
CA LYS A 94 -16.27 -43.45 -47.97
C LYS A 94 -17.44 -42.50 -48.01
N THR A 95 -17.32 -41.34 -47.42
CA THR A 95 -18.37 -40.31 -47.40
C THR A 95 -18.55 -39.67 -48.79
N PHE A 96 -17.45 -39.53 -49.56
CA PHE A 96 -17.46 -39.02 -50.92
C PHE A 96 -18.26 -39.96 -51.84
N ILE A 97 -18.00 -41.27 -51.78
CA ILE A 97 -18.73 -42.28 -52.55
C ILE A 97 -20.24 -42.26 -52.20
N ASN A 98 -20.57 -42.03 -50.93
CA ASN A 98 -21.99 -42.00 -50.47
C ASN A 98 -22.67 -40.65 -50.71
N LYS A 99 -22.05 -39.73 -51.47
CA LYS A 99 -22.55 -38.37 -51.78
C LYS A 99 -22.88 -37.52 -50.53
N LYS A 100 -22.25 -37.80 -49.38
CA LYS A 100 -22.35 -37.00 -48.16
C LYS A 100 -21.26 -35.95 -48.13
N PHE A 101 -21.33 -34.99 -47.17
CA PHE A 101 -20.26 -34.02 -46.93
C PHE A 101 -18.99 -34.77 -46.57
N SER A 102 -17.98 -34.67 -47.42
CA SER A 102 -16.78 -35.53 -47.36
C SER A 102 -15.54 -34.84 -46.81
N LEU A 103 -15.52 -33.51 -46.63
CA LEU A 103 -14.43 -32.80 -46.00
C LEU A 103 -14.38 -33.15 -44.51
N SER A 104 -13.32 -33.80 -44.08
CA SER A 104 -13.17 -34.21 -42.69
C SER A 104 -12.28 -33.27 -41.87
N GLU A 105 -11.33 -32.60 -42.54
CA GLU A 105 -10.35 -31.72 -41.91
C GLU A 105 -9.86 -30.66 -42.90
N LEU A 106 -9.61 -29.44 -42.43
CA LEU A 106 -9.09 -28.32 -43.20
C LEU A 106 -7.97 -27.65 -42.39
N ASP A 107 -6.75 -27.70 -42.95
CA ASP A 107 -5.60 -27.00 -42.42
C ASP A 107 -5.31 -25.77 -43.29
N ILE A 108 -5.24 -24.61 -42.68
CA ILE A 108 -4.93 -23.35 -43.37
C ILE A 108 -3.72 -22.74 -42.67
N ASN A 109 -2.67 -22.50 -43.42
CA ASN A 109 -1.48 -21.77 -42.96
C ASN A 109 -1.45 -20.41 -43.62
N THR A 110 -1.35 -19.36 -42.83
CA THR A 110 -1.31 -17.99 -43.35
C THR A 110 0.12 -17.56 -43.65
N ARG A 111 0.32 -16.69 -44.62
CA ARG A 111 1.49 -15.83 -44.68
C ARG A 111 1.39 -14.76 -43.62
N THR A 112 2.39 -13.90 -43.51
CA THR A 112 2.31 -12.71 -42.64
C THR A 112 1.17 -11.82 -43.14
N ILE A 113 0.16 -11.62 -42.28
CA ILE A 113 -1.02 -10.77 -42.54
C ILE A 113 -0.95 -9.57 -41.63
N GLU A 114 -1.19 -8.40 -42.19
CA GLU A 114 -1.43 -7.20 -41.36
C GLU A 114 -2.78 -7.34 -40.65
N ILE A 115 -2.80 -7.25 -39.31
CA ILE A 115 -4.01 -7.49 -38.50
C ILE A 115 -5.14 -6.53 -38.91
N LYS A 116 -4.81 -5.30 -39.27
CA LYS A 116 -5.80 -4.32 -39.71
C LYS A 116 -6.52 -4.80 -40.99
N ASN A 117 -5.76 -5.30 -41.97
CA ASN A 117 -6.31 -5.82 -43.20
C ASN A 117 -7.16 -7.09 -42.93
N LEU A 118 -6.73 -7.94 -41.98
CA LEU A 118 -7.53 -9.10 -41.59
C LEU A 118 -8.87 -8.67 -40.96
N ILE A 119 -8.85 -7.68 -40.08
CA ILE A 119 -10.07 -7.16 -39.45
C ILE A 119 -11.00 -6.55 -40.50
N SER A 120 -10.46 -5.74 -41.42
CA SER A 120 -11.26 -5.16 -42.53
C SER A 120 -11.84 -6.24 -43.43
N PHE A 121 -11.05 -7.28 -43.75
CA PHE A 121 -11.52 -8.43 -44.54
C PHE A 121 -12.66 -9.16 -43.82
N VAL A 122 -12.52 -9.51 -42.54
CA VAL A 122 -13.59 -10.18 -41.79
C VAL A 122 -14.82 -9.29 -41.68
N ARG A 123 -14.65 -7.98 -41.47
CA ARG A 123 -15.78 -7.04 -41.43
C ARG A 123 -16.52 -6.92 -42.74
N SER A 124 -15.82 -7.05 -43.86
CA SER A 124 -16.46 -7.03 -45.20
C SER A 124 -17.33 -8.25 -45.46
N ILE A 125 -17.12 -9.36 -44.72
CA ILE A 125 -17.94 -10.57 -44.77
C ILE A 125 -19.06 -10.50 -43.74
N GLU A 126 -18.76 -10.13 -42.50
CA GLU A 126 -19.68 -10.04 -41.37
C GLU A 126 -19.49 -8.72 -40.62
N ASP A 127 -20.41 -7.79 -40.82
CA ASP A 127 -20.38 -6.50 -40.13
C ASP A 127 -21.11 -6.57 -38.80
N ASN A 128 -20.32 -6.67 -37.70
CA ASN A 128 -20.87 -6.62 -36.35
C ASN A 128 -20.17 -5.55 -35.50
N PRO A 129 -20.82 -5.02 -34.43
CA PRO A 129 -20.28 -3.95 -33.62
C PRO A 129 -18.92 -4.28 -32.95
N GLN A 130 -18.68 -5.56 -32.63
CA GLN A 130 -17.45 -5.97 -31.97
C GLN A 130 -16.25 -5.85 -32.92
N ILE A 131 -16.40 -6.27 -34.18
CA ILE A 131 -15.37 -6.16 -35.22
C ILE A 131 -15.09 -4.69 -35.54
N PHE A 132 -16.13 -3.85 -35.59
CA PHE A 132 -15.96 -2.40 -35.77
C PHE A 132 -15.13 -1.77 -34.65
N ILE A 133 -15.39 -2.12 -33.39
CA ILE A 133 -14.63 -1.64 -32.23
C ILE A 133 -13.18 -2.10 -32.33
N LEU A 134 -12.95 -3.36 -32.68
CA LEU A 134 -11.60 -3.92 -32.83
C LEU A 134 -10.81 -3.18 -33.92
N GLU A 135 -11.42 -2.88 -35.07
CA GLU A 135 -10.82 -2.10 -36.14
C GLU A 135 -10.41 -0.69 -35.69
N LYS A 136 -11.22 -0.05 -34.86
CA LYS A 136 -10.89 1.27 -34.30
C LYS A 136 -9.73 1.23 -33.31
N PHE A 137 -9.62 0.15 -32.54
CA PHE A 137 -8.60 0.03 -31.49
C PHE A 137 -7.26 -0.42 -32.04
N VAL A 138 -7.21 -1.38 -32.97
CA VAL A 138 -5.98 -1.89 -33.58
C VAL A 138 -5.44 -0.87 -34.57
N LYS A 139 -4.19 -0.45 -34.38
CA LYS A 139 -3.51 0.51 -35.25
C LYS A 139 -2.51 -0.16 -36.17
N ARG A 140 -1.80 -1.15 -35.68
CA ARG A 140 -0.77 -1.90 -36.40
C ARG A 140 -0.58 -3.29 -35.81
N GLY A 141 0.06 -4.16 -36.52
CA GLY A 141 0.47 -5.48 -36.08
C GLY A 141 0.42 -6.50 -37.20
N TYR A 142 1.18 -7.55 -37.04
CA TYR A 142 1.28 -8.66 -37.99
C TYR A 142 0.90 -9.96 -37.31
N LEU A 143 0.22 -10.83 -38.07
CA LEU A 143 -0.26 -12.13 -37.64
C LEU A 143 0.25 -13.20 -38.59
N ILE A 144 0.68 -14.32 -38.02
CA ILE A 144 0.84 -15.60 -38.72
C ILE A 144 0.03 -16.62 -37.94
N ALA A 145 -0.79 -17.43 -38.62
CA ALA A 145 -1.64 -18.40 -37.96
C ALA A 145 -1.72 -19.73 -38.72
N ASP A 146 -1.80 -20.80 -37.96
CA ASP A 146 -2.12 -22.16 -38.40
C ASP A 146 -3.52 -22.52 -37.87
N ILE A 147 -4.45 -22.83 -38.77
CA ILE A 147 -5.83 -23.08 -38.46
C ILE A 147 -6.12 -24.55 -38.83
N ASN A 148 -6.50 -25.36 -37.85
CA ASN A 148 -6.96 -26.74 -38.07
C ASN A 148 -8.44 -26.83 -37.69
N LEU A 149 -9.28 -27.07 -38.69
CA LEU A 149 -10.72 -27.24 -38.53
C LEU A 149 -11.09 -28.67 -38.84
N LYS A 150 -11.92 -29.28 -38.01
CA LYS A 150 -12.50 -30.61 -38.27
C LYS A 150 -14.00 -30.49 -38.46
N PHE A 151 -14.54 -31.35 -39.34
CA PHE A 151 -15.94 -31.30 -39.71
C PHE A 151 -16.65 -32.62 -39.38
N ASP A 152 -17.94 -32.49 -39.09
CA ASP A 152 -18.82 -33.64 -38.97
C ASP A 152 -19.40 -34.05 -40.36
N GLN A 153 -20.16 -35.12 -40.39
CA GLN A 153 -20.77 -35.62 -41.64
C GLN A 153 -21.86 -34.69 -42.20
N LYS A 154 -22.27 -33.66 -41.46
CA LYS A 154 -23.24 -32.65 -41.90
C LYS A 154 -22.55 -31.37 -42.40
N GLY A 155 -21.21 -31.28 -42.25
CA GLY A 155 -20.44 -30.12 -42.63
C GLY A 155 -20.30 -29.06 -41.53
N ASN A 156 -20.71 -29.35 -40.30
CA ASN A 156 -20.51 -28.42 -39.19
C ASN A 156 -19.07 -28.55 -38.62
N ILE A 157 -18.49 -27.43 -38.23
CA ILE A 157 -17.19 -27.43 -37.53
C ILE A 157 -17.37 -28.08 -36.17
N LYS A 158 -16.51 -29.06 -35.86
CA LYS A 158 -16.47 -29.71 -34.54
C LYS A 158 -15.80 -28.82 -33.50
N ASP A 159 -16.11 -29.06 -32.24
CA ASP A 159 -15.55 -28.31 -31.11
C ASP A 159 -14.06 -28.58 -30.83
N ASP A 160 -13.44 -29.55 -31.52
CA ASP A 160 -12.02 -29.91 -31.39
C ASP A 160 -11.10 -29.16 -32.38
N PHE A 161 -11.54 -28.02 -32.93
CA PHE A 161 -10.68 -27.16 -33.75
C PHE A 161 -9.56 -26.54 -32.96
N ILE A 162 -8.44 -26.23 -33.65
CA ILE A 162 -7.27 -25.57 -33.05
C ILE A 162 -6.80 -24.49 -34.01
N ILE A 163 -6.63 -23.27 -33.44
CA ILE A 163 -6.01 -22.16 -34.15
C ILE A 163 -4.80 -21.73 -33.32
N LYS A 164 -3.61 -21.76 -33.92
CA LYS A 164 -2.35 -21.35 -33.29
C LYS A 164 -1.72 -20.25 -34.11
N GLY A 165 -0.96 -19.37 -33.43
CA GLY A 165 -0.26 -18.35 -34.16
C GLY A 165 0.60 -17.45 -33.30
N VAL A 166 1.14 -16.43 -33.96
CA VAL A 166 1.96 -15.40 -33.35
C VAL A 166 1.51 -14.04 -33.84
N VAL A 167 1.43 -13.10 -32.91
CA VAL A 167 1.28 -11.67 -33.22
C VAL A 167 2.60 -10.98 -32.95
N LYS A 168 3.00 -10.09 -33.87
CA LYS A 168 4.22 -9.26 -33.77
C LYS A 168 3.91 -7.79 -34.02
N ASP A 169 4.65 -6.93 -33.34
CA ASP A 169 4.62 -5.48 -33.47
C ASP A 169 3.22 -4.86 -33.42
N GLY A 170 2.36 -5.43 -32.57
CA GLY A 170 1.01 -4.94 -32.35
C GLY A 170 0.99 -3.58 -31.69
N GLU A 171 0.03 -2.74 -32.09
CA GLU A 171 -0.28 -1.46 -31.49
C GLU A 171 -1.78 -1.32 -31.33
N ILE A 172 -2.24 -1.08 -30.09
CA ILE A 172 -3.65 -0.96 -29.72
C ILE A 172 -3.89 0.30 -28.91
N LYS A 173 -4.89 1.10 -29.30
CA LYS A 173 -5.33 2.32 -28.61
C LYS A 173 -6.81 2.23 -28.22
N PRO A 174 -7.16 1.47 -27.17
CA PRO A 174 -8.55 1.23 -26.81
C PRO A 174 -9.27 2.48 -26.29
N PHE A 175 -8.53 3.43 -25.67
CA PHE A 175 -9.06 4.67 -25.12
C PHE A 175 -8.04 5.82 -25.30
N LYS A 176 -8.51 7.07 -25.25
CA LYS A 176 -7.65 8.27 -25.46
C LYS A 176 -6.38 8.33 -24.61
N LYS A 177 -6.32 7.60 -23.47
CA LYS A 177 -5.18 7.64 -22.53
C LYS A 177 -4.40 6.34 -22.46
N ILE A 178 -4.80 5.30 -23.19
CA ILE A 178 -4.14 4.00 -23.17
C ILE A 178 -3.56 3.74 -24.54
N ASP A 179 -2.24 3.69 -24.62
CA ASP A 179 -1.48 3.38 -25.81
C ASP A 179 -0.58 2.17 -25.50
N LEU A 180 -0.92 1.02 -26.09
CA LEU A 180 -0.16 -0.20 -25.96
C LEU A 180 0.57 -0.45 -27.26
N SER A 181 1.88 -0.59 -27.20
CA SER A 181 2.75 -0.77 -28.37
C SER A 181 3.71 -1.95 -28.20
N LYS A 182 4.40 -2.31 -29.28
CA LYS A 182 5.33 -3.45 -29.33
C LYS A 182 4.72 -4.74 -28.78
N ILE A 183 3.42 -4.98 -29.09
CA ILE A 183 2.70 -6.14 -28.60
C ILE A 183 3.13 -7.35 -29.39
N ASN A 184 3.71 -8.34 -28.69
CA ASN A 184 4.13 -9.63 -29.26
C ASN A 184 3.60 -10.73 -28.36
N PHE A 185 3.04 -11.79 -28.95
CA PHE A 185 2.58 -12.96 -28.18
C PHE A 185 2.34 -14.17 -29.10
N PHE A 186 2.38 -15.36 -28.51
CA PHE A 186 1.86 -16.58 -29.11
C PHE A 186 0.44 -16.83 -28.61
N PHE A 187 -0.40 -17.41 -29.45
CA PHE A 187 -1.74 -17.78 -29.04
C PHE A 187 -2.12 -19.19 -29.48
N THR A 188 -3.02 -19.81 -28.72
CA THR A 188 -3.69 -21.07 -29.07
C THR A 188 -5.17 -20.96 -28.69
N PHE A 189 -6.05 -21.10 -29.67
CA PHE A 189 -7.48 -21.05 -29.50
C PHE A 189 -8.09 -22.43 -29.77
N LYS A 190 -8.96 -22.85 -28.87
CA LYS A 190 -9.83 -24.02 -28.98
C LYS A 190 -11.26 -23.55 -28.72
N SER A 191 -12.27 -24.45 -28.84
CA SER A 191 -13.69 -24.09 -28.73
C SER A 191 -14.03 -23.15 -27.56
N ASN A 192 -13.53 -23.45 -26.35
CA ASN A 192 -13.85 -22.68 -25.15
C ASN A 192 -12.59 -22.20 -24.38
N GLU A 193 -11.40 -22.38 -24.94
CA GLU A 193 -10.14 -22.08 -24.32
C GLU A 193 -9.29 -21.21 -25.24
N PHE A 194 -8.83 -20.09 -24.71
CA PHE A 194 -7.93 -19.16 -25.39
C PHE A 194 -6.69 -18.97 -24.50
N GLU A 195 -5.56 -19.46 -24.98
CA GLU A 195 -4.27 -19.37 -24.30
C GLU A 195 -3.38 -18.37 -25.04
N PHE A 196 -2.76 -17.47 -24.28
CA PHE A 196 -1.77 -16.53 -24.77
C PHE A 196 -0.48 -16.75 -23.99
N LYS A 197 0.65 -16.84 -24.68
CA LYS A 197 1.98 -17.07 -24.08
C LYS A 197 2.97 -15.98 -24.48
N ASP A 198 3.91 -15.73 -23.59
CA ASP A 198 5.05 -14.83 -23.83
C ASP A 198 4.60 -13.46 -24.35
N ILE A 199 3.54 -12.92 -23.72
CA ILE A 199 3.03 -11.60 -24.08
C ILE A 199 4.03 -10.56 -23.60
N ASN A 200 4.57 -9.80 -24.56
CA ASN A 200 5.44 -8.65 -24.30
C ASN A 200 4.76 -7.42 -24.89
N LEU A 201 4.71 -6.33 -24.17
CA LEU A 201 4.17 -5.06 -24.64
C LEU A 201 4.79 -3.88 -23.90
N SER A 202 4.76 -2.71 -24.50
CA SER A 202 5.18 -1.46 -23.87
C SER A 202 3.96 -0.59 -23.53
N TYR A 203 3.92 -0.09 -22.30
CA TYR A 203 2.93 0.87 -21.84
C TYR A 203 3.59 1.93 -20.97
N ASP A 204 3.45 3.20 -21.35
CA ASP A 204 3.94 4.34 -20.58
C ASP A 204 5.38 4.20 -20.09
N LYS A 205 6.30 3.93 -21.02
CA LYS A 205 7.74 3.72 -20.77
C LYS A 205 8.09 2.47 -19.95
N ASN A 206 7.13 1.62 -19.61
CA ASN A 206 7.35 0.35 -18.97
C ASN A 206 7.16 -0.79 -19.98
N ASP A 207 8.10 -1.71 -20.01
CA ASP A 207 7.95 -2.96 -20.75
C ASP A 207 7.28 -3.98 -19.84
N LEU A 208 6.15 -4.51 -20.28
CA LEU A 208 5.32 -5.44 -19.54
C LEU A 208 5.40 -6.83 -20.18
N MET A 209 5.59 -7.84 -19.34
CA MET A 209 5.69 -9.24 -19.73
C MET A 209 4.63 -10.06 -18.99
N PHE A 210 3.86 -10.83 -19.76
CA PHE A 210 2.91 -11.82 -19.22
C PHE A 210 3.27 -13.20 -19.80
N PRO A 211 3.93 -14.06 -19.02
CA PRO A 211 4.31 -15.41 -19.46
C PRO A 211 3.11 -16.22 -19.92
N VAL A 212 1.97 -16.09 -19.27
CA VAL A 212 0.74 -16.80 -19.65
C VAL A 212 -0.51 -16.02 -19.28
N LEU A 213 -1.49 -16.01 -20.18
CA LEU A 213 -2.84 -15.52 -19.97
C LEU A 213 -3.81 -16.56 -20.56
N ASN A 214 -4.71 -17.08 -19.75
CA ASN A 214 -5.72 -18.05 -20.13
C ASN A 214 -7.11 -17.43 -20.02
N ILE A 215 -7.93 -17.65 -21.02
CA ILE A 215 -9.35 -17.28 -21.02
C ILE A 215 -10.16 -18.55 -21.31
N THR A 216 -11.07 -18.90 -20.41
CA THR A 216 -11.98 -20.04 -20.58
C THR A 216 -13.42 -19.56 -20.61
N LYS A 217 -14.14 -19.90 -21.66
CA LYS A 217 -15.57 -19.59 -21.81
C LYS A 217 -16.41 -20.64 -21.07
N GLN A 218 -17.23 -20.20 -20.12
CA GLN A 218 -18.13 -21.05 -19.32
C GLN A 218 -19.54 -20.50 -19.40
N LYS A 219 -20.39 -21.12 -20.24
CA LYS A 219 -21.75 -20.61 -20.52
C LYS A 219 -21.71 -19.13 -20.92
N ASN A 220 -22.23 -18.25 -20.05
CA ASN A 220 -22.35 -16.82 -20.30
C ASN A 220 -21.26 -16.00 -19.57
N LYS A 221 -20.12 -16.60 -19.20
CA LYS A 221 -19.02 -15.93 -18.49
C LYS A 221 -17.68 -16.35 -19.06
N PHE A 222 -16.72 -15.45 -18.98
CA PHE A 222 -15.32 -15.74 -19.26
C PHE A 222 -14.55 -15.77 -17.94
N PHE A 223 -13.85 -16.86 -17.69
CA PHE A 223 -12.87 -16.96 -16.62
C PHE A 223 -11.50 -16.62 -17.19
N ILE A 224 -10.84 -15.61 -16.60
CA ILE A 224 -9.54 -15.10 -17.03
C ILE A 224 -8.56 -15.33 -15.91
N SER A 225 -7.41 -15.92 -16.21
CA SER A 225 -6.31 -16.09 -15.27
C SER A 225 -4.97 -15.87 -15.99
N GLY A 226 -4.00 -15.34 -15.25
CA GLY A 226 -2.71 -15.07 -15.85
C GLY A 226 -1.62 -14.83 -14.81
N LYS A 227 -0.39 -14.73 -15.36
CA LYS A 227 0.80 -14.34 -14.61
C LYS A 227 1.46 -13.18 -15.34
N ASN A 228 1.98 -12.22 -14.58
CA ASN A 228 2.93 -11.26 -15.12
C ASN A 228 4.23 -11.27 -14.31
N LYS A 229 5.32 -10.92 -14.97
CA LYS A 229 6.64 -10.83 -14.37
C LYS A 229 7.37 -9.67 -15.03
N ASN A 230 7.49 -8.59 -14.30
CA ASN A 230 7.99 -7.32 -14.81
C ASN A 230 9.17 -6.85 -13.98
N LYS A 231 10.18 -6.29 -14.62
CA LYS A 231 11.36 -5.73 -13.96
C LYS A 231 11.46 -4.25 -14.24
N ASN A 232 12.04 -3.51 -13.29
CA ASN A 232 12.33 -2.08 -13.42
C ASN A 232 11.10 -1.24 -13.79
N LEU A 233 9.93 -1.60 -13.24
CA LEU A 233 8.73 -0.78 -13.43
C LEU A 233 8.89 0.55 -12.71
N PHE A 234 8.53 1.63 -13.38
CA PHE A 234 8.57 2.98 -12.84
C PHE A 234 7.17 3.62 -12.83
N LEU A 235 6.80 4.16 -11.67
CA LEU A 235 5.59 4.96 -11.49
C LEU A 235 5.97 6.34 -11.00
N GLY A 236 5.62 7.37 -11.76
CA GLY A 236 5.75 8.77 -11.35
C GLY A 236 4.58 9.21 -10.45
N ASP A 237 4.71 10.43 -9.90
CA ASP A 237 3.81 11.01 -8.90
C ASP A 237 2.31 10.92 -9.25
N LYS A 238 1.92 11.30 -10.48
CA LYS A 238 0.52 11.27 -10.90
C LYS A 238 -0.08 9.87 -10.87
N LYS A 239 0.65 8.88 -11.38
CA LYS A 239 0.15 7.52 -11.49
C LYS A 239 0.10 6.79 -10.16
N ILE A 240 1.16 6.89 -9.36
CA ILE A 240 1.19 6.23 -8.05
C ILE A 240 0.10 6.78 -7.12
N ASN A 241 -0.12 8.11 -7.11
CA ASN A 241 -1.17 8.71 -6.29
C ASN A 241 -2.59 8.40 -6.81
N GLN A 242 -2.78 8.19 -8.12
CA GLN A 242 -4.06 7.71 -8.67
C GLN A 242 -4.33 6.24 -8.31
N LEU A 243 -3.31 5.37 -8.38
CA LEU A 243 -3.45 3.94 -8.09
C LEU A 243 -3.70 3.68 -6.60
N LEU A 244 -3.00 4.39 -5.71
CA LEU A 244 -3.10 4.18 -4.26
C LEU A 244 -4.30 4.85 -3.62
N ASN A 245 -5.08 5.60 -4.38
CA ASN A 245 -6.28 6.32 -3.94
C ASN A 245 -6.05 6.96 -2.55
N ASN A 246 -5.53 8.18 -2.51
CA ASN A 246 -4.97 8.89 -1.34
C ASN A 246 -5.83 8.87 -0.04
N GLU A 247 -7.06 8.36 -0.08
CA GLU A 247 -7.96 8.30 1.07
C GLU A 247 -7.48 7.39 2.21
N LEU A 248 -6.64 6.39 1.91
CA LEU A 248 -6.19 5.45 2.95
C LEU A 248 -5.09 6.01 3.84
N PHE A 249 -4.11 6.73 3.29
CA PHE A 249 -2.90 7.10 4.01
C PHE A 249 -2.62 8.60 4.07
N ASN A 250 -3.31 9.42 3.27
CA ASN A 250 -3.03 10.87 3.12
C ASN A 250 -1.53 11.18 2.87
N ILE A 251 -0.83 10.28 2.18
CA ILE A 251 0.59 10.36 1.85
C ILE A 251 0.72 10.79 0.39
N LYS A 252 1.59 11.77 0.14
CA LYS A 252 1.89 12.24 -1.22
C LYS A 252 3.15 11.54 -1.73
N PHE A 253 2.97 10.52 -2.56
CA PHE A 253 4.05 9.82 -3.23
C PHE A 253 4.65 10.66 -4.36
N LYS A 254 5.96 10.52 -4.58
CA LYS A 254 6.74 11.16 -5.64
C LYS A 254 7.06 10.18 -6.77
N SER A 255 7.57 9.02 -6.42
CA SER A 255 7.95 7.99 -7.37
C SER A 255 8.04 6.62 -6.70
N ALA A 256 7.94 5.56 -7.50
CA ALA A 256 8.29 4.21 -7.09
C ALA A 256 8.94 3.46 -8.26
N GLU A 257 10.00 2.70 -7.94
CA GLU A 257 10.68 1.77 -8.83
C GLU A 257 10.69 0.38 -8.19
N PHE A 258 10.22 -0.64 -8.94
CA PHE A 258 10.04 -1.98 -8.41
C PHE A 258 10.05 -3.06 -9.48
N ASP A 259 10.32 -4.29 -9.08
CA ASP A 259 10.04 -5.49 -9.85
C ASP A 259 8.73 -6.12 -9.32
N LEU A 260 7.94 -6.72 -10.21
CA LEU A 260 6.63 -7.27 -9.88
C LEU A 260 6.45 -8.67 -10.46
N GLU A 261 6.15 -9.64 -9.62
CA GLU A 261 5.59 -10.93 -10.01
C GLU A 261 4.16 -11.01 -9.49
N ASN A 262 3.22 -11.34 -10.37
CA ASN A 262 1.81 -11.30 -10.02
C ASN A 262 1.06 -12.46 -10.67
N THR A 263 0.16 -13.06 -9.93
CA THR A 263 -0.86 -13.98 -10.42
C THR A 263 -2.23 -13.37 -10.21
N PHE A 264 -3.08 -13.44 -11.22
CA PHE A 264 -4.41 -12.89 -11.11
C PHE A 264 -5.44 -13.82 -11.74
N SER A 265 -6.66 -13.74 -11.24
CA SER A 265 -7.82 -14.37 -11.85
C SER A 265 -9.08 -13.56 -11.60
N PHE A 266 -9.98 -13.55 -12.56
CA PHE A 266 -11.27 -12.88 -12.47
C PHE A 266 -12.28 -13.46 -13.46
N LYS A 267 -13.55 -13.12 -13.29
CA LYS A 267 -14.62 -13.47 -14.21
C LYS A 267 -15.17 -12.21 -14.87
N ILE A 268 -15.51 -12.32 -16.16
CA ILE A 268 -16.26 -11.28 -16.88
C ILE A 268 -17.61 -11.86 -17.28
N ASN A 269 -18.69 -11.18 -16.97
CA ASN A 269 -20.03 -11.54 -17.41
C ASN A 269 -20.38 -10.91 -18.78
N ASN A 270 -21.57 -11.21 -19.31
CA ASN A 270 -22.02 -10.68 -20.62
C ASN A 270 -22.20 -9.14 -20.64
N LYS A 271 -22.23 -8.48 -19.48
CA LYS A 271 -22.26 -7.02 -19.36
C LYS A 271 -20.87 -6.41 -19.24
N TYR A 272 -19.82 -7.21 -19.46
CA TYR A 272 -18.40 -6.83 -19.28
C TYR A 272 -18.02 -6.40 -17.86
N GLU A 273 -18.77 -6.81 -16.84
CA GLU A 273 -18.46 -6.52 -15.45
C GLU A 273 -17.46 -7.54 -14.90
N ILE A 274 -16.42 -7.02 -14.23
CA ILE A 274 -15.40 -7.85 -13.57
C ILE A 274 -15.95 -8.33 -12.22
N ASN A 275 -15.89 -9.63 -12.00
CA ASN A 275 -16.30 -10.29 -10.78
C ASN A 275 -15.20 -11.24 -10.28
N ASP A 276 -15.22 -11.56 -8.99
CA ASP A 276 -14.33 -12.53 -8.32
C ASP A 276 -12.84 -12.24 -8.56
N LEU A 277 -12.45 -10.95 -8.65
CA LEU A 277 -11.06 -10.57 -8.83
C LEU A 277 -10.20 -11.03 -7.65
N LYS A 278 -9.15 -11.80 -7.95
CA LYS A 278 -8.11 -12.25 -7.03
C LYS A 278 -6.77 -11.87 -7.59
N ILE A 279 -5.90 -11.33 -6.76
CA ILE A 279 -4.55 -10.93 -7.12
C ILE A 279 -3.61 -11.36 -5.99
N ASN A 280 -2.53 -12.07 -6.34
CA ASN A 280 -1.42 -12.34 -5.45
C ASN A 280 -0.16 -11.80 -6.10
N SER A 281 0.50 -10.86 -5.43
CA SER A 281 1.68 -10.18 -5.95
C SER A 281 2.85 -10.31 -5.00
N LEU A 282 4.02 -10.50 -5.57
CA LEU A 282 5.32 -10.32 -4.94
C LEU A 282 5.98 -9.11 -5.60
N LEU A 283 6.23 -8.07 -4.82
CA LEU A 283 6.80 -6.82 -5.29
C LEU A 283 8.14 -6.59 -4.58
N ASN A 284 9.22 -6.46 -5.35
CA ASN A 284 10.54 -6.07 -4.87
C ASN A 284 10.72 -4.58 -5.13
N LEU A 285 10.46 -3.75 -4.11
CA LEU A 285 10.57 -2.31 -4.19
C LEU A 285 12.03 -1.90 -4.07
N LYS A 286 12.59 -1.32 -5.14
CA LYS A 286 13.97 -0.82 -5.17
C LYS A 286 14.06 0.54 -4.53
N ASN A 287 13.14 1.44 -4.89
CA ASN A 287 13.04 2.78 -4.34
C ASN A 287 11.58 3.26 -4.35
N CYS A 288 11.16 3.94 -3.29
CA CYS A 288 9.89 4.66 -3.25
C CYS A 288 10.06 5.92 -2.41
N GLU A 289 9.66 7.05 -2.97
CA GLU A 289 9.81 8.36 -2.36
C GLU A 289 8.44 8.97 -2.06
N PHE A 290 8.29 9.54 -0.85
CA PHE A 290 7.08 10.25 -0.45
C PHE A 290 7.37 11.40 0.50
N MET A 291 6.46 12.38 0.56
CA MET A 291 6.61 13.55 1.42
C MET A 291 6.43 13.18 2.88
N SER A 292 7.32 13.69 3.73
CA SER A 292 7.21 13.55 5.19
C SER A 292 6.10 14.45 5.76
N SER A 293 5.54 14.05 6.90
CA SER A 293 4.67 14.92 7.70
C SER A 293 5.51 15.80 8.61
N LYS A 294 5.28 17.12 8.62
CA LYS A 294 6.00 18.08 9.49
C LYS A 294 5.89 17.73 10.98
N ASN A 295 4.79 17.10 11.40
CA ASN A 295 4.56 16.70 12.80
C ASN A 295 5.57 15.64 13.29
N LEU A 296 6.18 14.87 12.38
CA LEU A 296 7.19 13.88 12.73
C LEU A 296 8.50 14.51 13.21
N LYS A 297 8.73 15.80 12.96
CA LYS A 297 9.95 16.52 13.41
C LYS A 297 10.06 16.60 14.93
N GLU A 298 8.94 16.52 15.65
CA GLU A 298 8.92 16.45 17.11
C GLU A 298 9.61 15.19 17.66
N PHE A 299 9.54 14.08 16.90
CA PHE A 299 10.11 12.78 17.27
C PHE A 299 11.45 12.51 16.56
N PHE A 300 11.61 13.02 15.34
CA PHE A 300 12.78 12.82 14.48
C PHE A 300 13.47 14.16 14.21
N PRO A 301 14.44 14.57 15.01
CA PRO A 301 15.02 15.93 14.95
C PRO A 301 15.64 16.31 13.60
N LYS A 302 16.19 15.30 12.90
CA LYS A 302 16.85 15.45 11.58
C LYS A 302 15.98 14.91 10.45
N LEU A 303 14.66 15.06 10.56
CA LEU A 303 13.68 14.57 9.59
C LEU A 303 13.94 15.11 8.18
N ASN A 304 14.04 14.21 7.19
CA ASN A 304 14.09 14.56 5.79
C ASN A 304 12.72 15.03 5.28
N GLU A 305 12.69 15.95 4.33
CA GLU A 305 11.44 16.35 3.65
C GLU A 305 10.85 15.21 2.83
N ILE A 306 11.72 14.37 2.25
CA ILE A 306 11.35 13.20 1.47
C ILE A 306 11.85 11.97 2.22
N ILE A 307 10.92 11.09 2.58
CA ILE A 307 11.22 9.77 3.14
C ILE A 307 11.37 8.80 1.98
N LYS A 308 12.37 7.91 2.09
CA LYS A 308 12.66 6.90 1.07
C LYS A 308 12.53 5.49 1.63
N LEU A 309 11.81 4.63 0.94
CA LEU A 309 11.80 3.19 1.16
C LEU A 309 12.72 2.52 0.14
N SER A 310 13.54 1.58 0.56
CA SER A 310 14.44 0.84 -0.33
C SER A 310 14.59 -0.62 0.08
N ASN A 311 14.80 -1.49 -0.91
CA ASN A 311 14.99 -2.93 -0.71
C ASN A 311 13.83 -3.58 0.07
N HIS A 312 12.58 -3.19 -0.26
CA HIS A 312 11.40 -3.82 0.36
C HIS A 312 10.97 -5.05 -0.43
N GLN A 313 10.69 -6.12 0.31
CA GLN A 313 9.91 -7.25 -0.18
C GLN A 313 8.47 -7.07 0.30
N ILE A 314 7.55 -6.95 -0.65
CA ILE A 314 6.13 -6.68 -0.35
C ILE A 314 5.29 -7.80 -0.96
N GLN A 315 4.47 -8.43 -0.14
CA GLN A 315 3.47 -9.41 -0.56
C GLN A 315 2.09 -8.76 -0.49
N ILE A 316 1.32 -8.88 -1.58
CA ILE A 316 -0.03 -8.32 -1.68
C ILE A 316 -0.98 -9.45 -2.03
N GLU A 317 -1.99 -9.65 -1.21
CA GLU A 317 -3.14 -10.51 -1.50
C GLU A 317 -4.40 -9.64 -1.60
N TYR A 318 -5.05 -9.68 -2.75
CA TYR A 318 -6.32 -8.99 -2.98
C TYR A 318 -7.39 -9.98 -3.40
N LYS A 319 -8.54 -9.89 -2.79
CA LYS A 319 -9.78 -10.53 -3.20
C LYS A 319 -10.96 -9.61 -2.84
N LYS A 320 -12.14 -9.91 -3.32
CA LYS A 320 -13.34 -9.10 -3.03
C LYS A 320 -13.42 -8.76 -1.54
N ASP A 321 -13.52 -7.46 -1.22
CA ASP A 321 -13.63 -6.92 0.14
C ASP A 321 -12.45 -7.24 1.10
N PHE A 322 -11.32 -7.71 0.56
CA PHE A 322 -10.14 -8.03 1.35
C PHE A 322 -8.86 -7.66 0.61
N LEU A 323 -7.98 -6.93 1.30
CA LEU A 323 -6.62 -6.60 0.86
C LEU A 323 -5.67 -6.85 2.03
N ASN A 324 -4.62 -7.64 1.80
CA ASN A 324 -3.54 -7.83 2.75
C ASN A 324 -2.21 -7.43 2.12
N ILE A 325 -1.41 -6.64 2.84
CA ILE A 325 -0.11 -6.15 2.41
C ILE A 325 0.89 -6.41 3.53
N ASN A 326 1.86 -7.28 3.28
CA ASN A 326 2.99 -7.52 4.17
C ASN A 326 4.25 -6.97 3.52
N GLY A 327 5.05 -6.25 4.26
CA GLY A 327 6.30 -5.72 3.73
C GLY A 327 7.38 -5.57 4.79
N ASN A 328 8.61 -5.69 4.36
CA ASN A 328 9.79 -5.40 5.15
C ASN A 328 10.90 -4.83 4.28
N GLY A 329 11.71 -3.95 4.83
CA GLY A 329 12.83 -3.33 4.13
C GLY A 329 13.41 -2.14 4.87
N ASN A 330 14.17 -1.33 4.15
CA ASN A 330 14.85 -0.17 4.69
C ASN A 330 14.01 1.11 4.52
N ILE A 331 14.04 1.97 5.51
CA ILE A 331 13.44 3.30 5.48
C ILE A 331 14.49 4.36 5.83
N LEU A 332 14.56 5.42 5.04
CA LEU A 332 15.42 6.59 5.27
C LEU A 332 14.56 7.76 5.74
N ILE A 333 14.37 7.86 7.05
CA ILE A 333 13.62 8.97 7.68
C ILE A 333 14.53 10.16 7.93
N GLN A 334 15.78 9.90 8.32
CA GLN A 334 16.82 10.87 8.64
C GLN A 334 18.10 10.57 7.85
N LYS A 335 19.30 10.67 8.43
CA LYS A 335 20.57 10.45 7.74
C LYS A 335 20.85 8.98 7.43
N GLU A 336 20.58 8.10 8.40
CA GLU A 336 20.89 6.68 8.31
C GLU A 336 19.65 5.85 7.94
N LYS A 337 19.87 4.69 7.33
CA LYS A 337 18.80 3.75 7.01
C LYS A 337 18.38 2.97 8.26
N ASP A 338 17.11 3.02 8.55
CA ASP A 338 16.45 2.22 9.57
C ASP A 338 15.69 1.04 8.92
N ASN A 339 15.19 0.10 9.72
CA ASN A 339 14.41 -1.03 9.24
C ASN A 339 12.93 -0.85 9.60
N ILE A 340 12.06 -1.24 8.68
CA ILE A 340 10.62 -1.25 8.93
C ILE A 340 10.00 -2.58 8.47
N LYS A 341 9.12 -3.14 9.33
CA LYS A 341 8.20 -4.23 8.98
C LYS A 341 6.77 -3.73 9.17
N TYR A 342 5.89 -4.12 8.27
CA TYR A 342 4.49 -3.75 8.37
C TYR A 342 3.57 -4.81 7.80
N ASN A 343 2.39 -4.89 8.39
CA ASN A 343 1.26 -5.67 7.90
C ASN A 343 0.02 -4.77 7.91
N PHE A 344 -0.64 -4.63 6.76
CA PHE A 344 -1.91 -3.93 6.60
C PHE A 344 -2.95 -4.90 6.07
N SER A 345 -4.06 -5.03 6.77
CA SER A 345 -5.16 -5.88 6.35
C SER A 345 -6.46 -5.06 6.33
N LYS A 346 -7.00 -4.84 5.12
CA LYS A 346 -8.24 -4.10 4.90
C LYS A 346 -9.37 -5.08 4.60
N SER A 347 -10.45 -4.94 5.33
CA SER A 347 -11.75 -5.57 5.05
C SER A 347 -12.78 -4.51 4.72
N LYS A 348 -14.02 -4.90 4.42
CA LYS A 348 -15.12 -3.97 4.10
C LYS A 348 -15.35 -2.89 5.17
N LYS A 349 -15.14 -3.22 6.45
CA LYS A 349 -15.44 -2.33 7.59
C LYS A 349 -14.21 -1.84 8.34
N ASN A 350 -13.09 -2.54 8.27
CA ASN A 350 -11.93 -2.30 9.12
C ASN A 350 -10.62 -2.35 8.33
N LEU A 351 -9.70 -1.47 8.69
CA LEU A 351 -8.29 -1.53 8.32
C LEU A 351 -7.48 -1.85 9.58
N LYS A 352 -6.85 -3.02 9.64
CA LYS A 352 -5.91 -3.40 10.70
C LYS A 352 -4.50 -3.09 10.24
N PHE A 353 -3.64 -2.73 11.18
CA PHE A 353 -2.22 -2.47 10.92
C PHE A 353 -1.37 -2.95 12.08
N ASP A 354 -0.20 -3.44 11.72
CA ASP A 354 0.86 -3.86 12.63
C ASP A 354 2.18 -3.39 12.02
N THR A 355 2.94 -2.59 12.77
CA THR A 355 4.19 -2.00 12.30
C THR A 355 5.28 -2.10 13.35
N LEU A 356 6.48 -2.44 12.92
CA LEU A 356 7.70 -2.40 13.70
C LEU A 356 8.72 -1.51 12.97
N LEU A 357 9.12 -0.42 13.60
CA LEU A 357 10.22 0.44 13.16
C LEU A 357 11.41 0.23 14.08
N GLU A 358 12.55 -0.16 13.52
CA GLU A 358 13.82 -0.33 14.23
C GLU A 358 14.75 0.82 13.87
N ILE A 359 15.02 1.70 14.83
CA ILE A 359 15.93 2.84 14.71
C ILE A 359 17.28 2.46 15.29
N LYS A 360 18.33 2.52 14.47
CA LYS A 360 19.69 2.13 14.88
C LYS A 360 20.47 3.33 15.38
N LYS A 361 21.03 4.12 14.47
CA LYS A 361 21.90 5.27 14.77
C LYS A 361 21.20 6.62 14.70
N ASN A 362 20.02 6.68 14.11
CA ASN A 362 19.26 7.92 14.00
C ASN A 362 18.76 8.39 15.38
N PRO A 363 18.75 9.71 15.65
CA PRO A 363 18.20 10.24 16.88
C PRO A 363 16.67 10.09 16.90
N PHE A 364 16.14 9.84 18.09
CA PHE A 364 14.72 9.84 18.40
C PHE A 364 14.50 10.49 19.76
N LYS A 365 13.46 11.30 19.93
CA LYS A 365 13.18 11.99 21.18
C LYS A 365 11.71 12.07 21.51
N LEU A 366 11.42 12.11 22.82
CA LEU A 366 10.12 12.41 23.41
C LEU A 366 10.29 13.62 24.35
N ASN A 367 10.25 14.83 23.77
CA ASN A 367 10.55 16.07 24.49
C ASN A 367 9.72 16.23 25.76
N PHE A 368 8.43 15.86 25.74
CA PHE A 368 7.52 15.98 26.87
C PHE A 368 7.84 15.01 28.03
N LEU A 369 8.71 14.01 27.79
CA LEU A 369 9.21 13.07 28.78
C LEU A 369 10.71 13.28 29.08
N ASN A 370 11.33 14.34 28.55
CA ASN A 370 12.78 14.58 28.66
C ASN A 370 13.60 13.35 28.28
N TYR A 371 13.24 12.68 27.18
CA TYR A 371 13.87 11.44 26.75
C TYR A 371 14.47 11.58 25.35
N ASN A 372 15.76 11.26 25.22
CA ASN A 372 16.47 11.11 23.98
C ASN A 372 17.05 9.70 23.86
N LYS A 373 16.93 9.12 22.65
CA LYS A 373 17.51 7.82 22.33
C LYS A 373 19.05 7.88 22.40
N ASP A 374 19.67 6.90 23.03
CA ASP A 374 21.11 6.67 22.95
C ASP A 374 21.53 6.35 21.50
N GLN A 375 22.65 6.94 21.05
CA GLN A 375 23.11 6.77 19.66
C GLN A 375 23.54 5.35 19.36
N ASP A 376 24.11 4.64 20.34
CA ASP A 376 24.67 3.30 20.17
C ASP A 376 23.65 2.18 20.40
N GLU A 377 22.52 2.50 20.99
CA GLU A 377 21.48 1.52 21.28
C GLU A 377 20.40 1.46 20.17
N LYS A 378 19.82 0.29 19.99
CA LYS A 378 18.69 0.07 19.07
C LYS A 378 17.38 0.43 19.78
N LEU A 379 16.55 1.23 19.12
CA LEU A 379 15.20 1.53 19.58
C LEU A 379 14.17 0.85 18.67
N GLU A 380 13.19 0.19 19.25
CA GLU A 380 12.08 -0.45 18.59
C GLU A 380 10.77 0.29 18.86
N ILE A 381 10.04 0.65 17.81
CA ILE A 381 8.70 1.24 17.89
C ILE A 381 7.71 0.25 17.27
N ILE A 382 6.81 -0.27 18.08
CA ILE A 382 5.75 -1.19 17.67
C ILE A 382 4.42 -0.46 17.75
N VAL A 383 3.65 -0.46 16.68
CA VAL A 383 2.29 0.09 16.64
C VAL A 383 1.34 -0.92 16.07
N LEU A 384 0.42 -1.39 16.89
CA LEU A 384 -0.62 -2.35 16.55
C LEU A 384 -2.00 -1.70 16.73
N GLY A 385 -2.84 -1.76 15.71
CA GLY A 385 -4.16 -1.15 15.82
C GLY A 385 -5.11 -1.46 14.68
N ASP A 386 -6.25 -0.80 14.71
CA ASP A 386 -7.24 -0.85 13.66
C ASP A 386 -7.98 0.50 13.51
N LYS A 387 -8.41 0.77 12.29
CA LYS A 387 -9.29 1.89 11.95
C LYS A 387 -10.63 1.36 11.48
N ASN A 388 -11.71 1.79 12.11
CA ASN A 388 -13.05 1.54 11.62
C ASN A 388 -13.32 2.47 10.42
N LEU A 389 -13.59 1.93 9.25
CA LEU A 389 -13.77 2.70 8.01
C LEU A 389 -15.14 3.40 7.94
N LEU A 390 -16.11 3.02 8.77
CA LEU A 390 -17.42 3.64 8.83
C LEU A 390 -17.42 4.86 9.76
N SER A 391 -16.92 4.70 11.00
CA SER A 391 -16.84 5.77 11.99
C SER A 391 -15.59 6.64 11.88
N ASN A 392 -14.57 6.19 11.14
CA ASN A 392 -13.23 6.76 11.08
C ASN A 392 -12.51 6.84 12.45
N GLU A 393 -12.93 6.05 13.42
CA GLU A 393 -12.23 5.90 14.70
C GLU A 393 -11.00 5.01 14.54
N ILE A 394 -9.93 5.37 15.24
CA ILE A 394 -8.68 4.61 15.28
C ILE A 394 -8.52 4.04 16.68
N ASN A 395 -8.32 2.75 16.78
CA ASN A 395 -7.97 2.05 18.00
C ASN A 395 -6.53 1.57 17.94
N LEU A 396 -5.62 2.25 18.61
CA LEU A 396 -4.23 1.84 18.80
C LEU A 396 -4.19 0.86 19.98
N LYS A 397 -4.26 -0.43 19.66
CA LYS A 397 -4.31 -1.51 20.66
C LYS A 397 -3.06 -1.57 21.50
N ASN A 398 -1.92 -1.33 20.85
CA ASN A 398 -0.63 -1.28 21.51
C ASN A 398 0.29 -0.31 20.77
N ILE A 399 0.88 0.61 21.51
CA ILE A 399 2.05 1.38 21.10
C ILE A 399 3.13 1.00 22.12
N SER A 400 4.26 0.48 21.66
CA SER A 400 5.39 0.12 22.52
C SER A 400 6.67 0.69 21.94
N ILE A 401 7.39 1.43 22.74
CA ILE A 401 8.73 1.95 22.41
C ILE A 401 9.70 1.30 23.39
N LYS A 402 10.73 0.66 22.89
CA LYS A 402 11.72 -0.07 23.69
C LYS A 402 13.12 0.27 23.25
N GLU A 403 13.95 0.61 24.22
CA GLU A 403 15.39 0.79 24.06
C GLU A 403 16.08 0.24 25.31
N LYS A 404 16.82 -0.85 25.17
CA LYS A 404 17.50 -1.51 26.32
C LYS A 404 16.53 -1.76 27.49
N ASN A 405 16.70 -1.02 28.60
CA ASN A 405 15.84 -1.08 29.79
C ASN A 405 14.71 -0.04 29.79
N ASN A 406 14.72 0.89 28.80
CA ASN A 406 13.70 1.93 28.67
C ASN A 406 12.47 1.37 27.93
N LYS A 407 11.29 1.57 28.52
CA LYS A 407 10.04 1.02 27.97
C LYS A 407 8.88 1.99 28.15
N PHE A 408 8.18 2.26 27.05
CA PHE A 408 6.98 3.08 26.98
C PHE A 408 5.88 2.27 26.34
N ASP A 409 4.80 1.97 27.06
CA ASP A 409 3.67 1.21 26.55
C ASP A 409 2.37 2.00 26.71
N VAL A 410 1.59 2.09 25.62
CA VAL A 410 0.24 2.64 25.62
C VAL A 410 -0.71 1.59 25.07
N LYS A 411 -1.75 1.23 25.84
CA LYS A 411 -2.72 0.20 25.45
C LYS A 411 -4.12 0.78 25.22
N ASN A 412 -4.74 0.34 24.13
CA ASN A 412 -6.11 0.70 23.72
C ASN A 412 -6.36 2.22 23.74
N LEU A 413 -5.50 2.95 23.05
CA LEU A 413 -5.71 4.38 22.79
C LEU A 413 -6.73 4.54 21.66
N ILE A 414 -7.93 5.02 21.98
CA ILE A 414 -8.99 5.26 21.02
C ILE A 414 -9.00 6.74 20.63
N LEU A 415 -8.85 6.99 19.33
CA LEU A 415 -8.92 8.32 18.74
C LEU A 415 -10.23 8.51 17.96
N SER A 416 -10.81 9.69 18.09
CA SER A 416 -11.98 10.11 17.30
C SER A 416 -11.60 10.39 15.84
N LYS A 417 -12.58 10.59 14.95
CA LYS A 417 -12.41 11.06 13.56
C LYS A 417 -11.53 12.33 13.44
N LYS A 418 -11.54 13.20 14.46
CA LYS A 418 -10.72 14.42 14.52
C LYS A 418 -9.39 14.22 15.26
N TYR A 419 -8.97 12.97 15.44
CA TYR A 419 -7.75 12.57 16.16
C TYR A 419 -7.69 13.00 17.64
N LYS A 420 -8.84 13.29 18.27
CA LYS A 420 -8.91 13.57 19.71
C LYS A 420 -8.98 12.28 20.50
N ILE A 421 -8.32 12.25 21.66
CA ILE A 421 -8.31 11.10 22.56
C ILE A 421 -9.71 10.90 23.14
N LYS A 422 -10.31 9.75 22.88
CA LYS A 422 -11.60 9.32 23.47
C LYS A 422 -11.38 8.53 24.77
N SER A 423 -10.40 7.66 24.78
CA SER A 423 -10.03 6.88 25.95
C SER A 423 -8.65 6.23 25.77
N ILE A 424 -8.02 5.93 26.88
CA ILE A 424 -6.79 5.14 26.99
C ILE A 424 -7.06 4.08 28.06
N SER A 425 -6.74 2.81 27.82
CA SER A 425 -6.92 1.81 28.88
C SER A 425 -5.77 1.83 29.87
N LYS A 426 -4.53 1.90 29.38
CA LYS A 426 -3.35 1.88 30.24
C LYS A 426 -2.16 2.54 29.56
N ILE A 427 -1.37 3.27 30.35
CA ILE A 427 -0.04 3.76 30.00
C ILE A 427 0.93 3.19 31.04
N ASN A 428 2.08 2.67 30.63
CA ASN A 428 3.19 2.31 31.50
C ASN A 428 4.47 2.93 30.94
N LEU A 429 5.16 3.66 31.77
CA LEU A 429 6.46 4.25 31.47
C LEU A 429 7.48 3.72 32.48
N ASN A 430 8.62 3.26 31.99
CA ASN A 430 9.74 2.83 32.82
C ASN A 430 11.01 3.15 32.05
N TYR A 431 11.66 4.27 32.37
CA TYR A 431 12.79 4.76 31.62
C TYR A 431 13.69 5.66 32.47
N PHE A 432 14.92 5.88 32.01
CA PHE A 432 15.80 6.95 32.46
C PHE A 432 15.70 8.11 31.49
N ASP A 433 15.55 9.32 32.01
CA ASP A 433 15.52 10.52 31.18
C ASP A 433 16.93 11.08 30.93
N ASP A 434 17.02 12.25 30.25
CA ASP A 434 18.29 12.90 29.94
C ASP A 434 19.05 13.41 31.19
N ASP A 435 18.34 13.63 32.30
CA ASP A 435 18.93 13.98 33.61
C ASP A 435 19.38 12.74 34.41
N LEU A 436 19.28 11.54 33.81
CA LEU A 436 19.54 10.22 34.41
C LEU A 436 18.60 9.88 35.57
N LEU A 437 17.49 10.59 35.72
CA LEU A 437 16.47 10.28 36.71
C LEU A 437 15.59 9.11 36.26
N LYS A 438 15.31 8.21 37.20
CA LYS A 438 14.44 7.07 36.97
C LYS A 438 12.99 7.52 36.96
N ASN A 439 12.26 7.18 35.88
CA ASN A 439 10.84 7.41 35.76
C ASN A 439 10.09 6.07 35.71
N GLU A 440 9.23 5.82 36.69
CA GLU A 440 8.39 4.64 36.75
C GLU A 440 6.94 5.04 37.06
N LEU A 441 6.11 5.13 36.01
CA LEU A 441 4.76 5.68 36.08
C LEU A 441 3.76 4.79 35.35
N SER A 442 2.58 4.64 35.90
CA SER A 442 1.44 3.97 35.27
C SER A 442 0.17 4.79 35.36
N ILE A 443 -0.58 4.88 34.27
CA ILE A 443 -1.93 5.45 34.23
C ILE A 443 -2.88 4.35 33.81
N GLN A 444 -3.92 4.12 34.61
CA GLN A 444 -4.92 3.08 34.35
C GLN A 444 -6.33 3.67 34.39
N LYS A 445 -7.14 3.31 33.42
CA LYS A 445 -8.54 3.69 33.39
C LYS A 445 -9.33 2.88 34.43
N LYS A 446 -10.08 3.58 35.28
CA LYS A 446 -11.06 3.03 36.23
C LYS A 446 -12.45 3.63 35.94
N ASN A 447 -13.33 2.86 35.31
CA ASN A 447 -14.66 3.33 34.86
C ASN A 447 -14.56 4.55 33.92
N LYS A 448 -15.04 5.73 34.37
CA LYS A 448 -14.96 7.00 33.64
C LYS A 448 -13.70 7.82 33.97
N ASN A 449 -12.98 7.45 35.02
CA ASN A 449 -11.80 8.15 35.57
C ASN A 449 -10.51 7.44 35.26
N TYR A 450 -9.40 8.05 35.63
CA TYR A 450 -8.06 7.46 35.53
C TYR A 450 -7.37 7.48 36.90
N LEU A 451 -6.52 6.49 37.14
CA LEU A 451 -5.62 6.44 38.28
C LEU A 451 -4.18 6.47 37.77
N LEU A 452 -3.43 7.46 38.22
CA LEU A 452 -2.00 7.59 38.03
C LEU A 452 -1.29 7.11 39.28
N ASN A 453 -0.42 6.11 39.14
CA ASN A 453 0.52 5.66 40.17
C ASN A 453 1.93 5.83 39.65
N SER A 454 2.82 6.33 40.48
CA SER A 454 4.25 6.45 40.16
C SER A 454 5.09 6.09 41.36
N LYS A 455 6.23 5.39 41.13
CA LYS A 455 7.27 5.26 42.13
C LYS A 455 8.18 6.47 42.11
N SER A 456 8.57 6.92 40.92
CA SER A 456 9.37 8.11 40.70
C SER A 456 9.04 8.77 39.36
N PHE A 457 9.08 10.09 39.31
CA PHE A 457 8.82 10.84 38.10
C PHE A 457 9.48 12.19 38.08
N ASN A 458 10.17 12.52 36.98
CA ASN A 458 10.76 13.84 36.75
C ASN A 458 9.71 14.80 36.17
N ALA A 459 9.24 15.74 37.01
CA ALA A 459 8.24 16.73 36.61
C ALA A 459 8.89 18.07 36.15
N ILE A 460 10.22 18.19 36.13
CA ILE A 460 10.94 19.42 35.79
C ILE A 460 10.39 20.04 34.51
N LYS A 461 10.33 19.27 33.42
CA LYS A 461 9.86 19.74 32.12
C LYS A 461 8.40 20.18 32.13
N ILE A 462 7.55 19.48 32.85
CA ILE A 462 6.12 19.82 32.98
C ILE A 462 5.95 21.13 33.74
N VAL A 463 6.71 21.30 34.83
CA VAL A 463 6.67 22.55 35.62
C VAL A 463 7.23 23.72 34.82
N ASP A 464 8.31 23.53 34.05
CA ASP A 464 8.86 24.57 33.18
C ASP A 464 7.86 24.99 32.10
N ASP A 465 7.22 24.04 31.46
CA ASP A 465 6.20 24.31 30.43
C ASP A 465 4.94 25.01 30.99
N LEU A 466 4.58 24.74 32.25
CA LEU A 466 3.49 25.40 32.94
C LEU A 466 3.81 26.84 33.36
N LEU A 467 5.06 27.11 33.77
CA LEU A 467 5.51 28.41 34.22
C LEU A 467 5.95 29.33 33.07
N THR A 468 6.44 28.79 31.98
CA THR A 468 6.73 29.56 30.76
C THR A 468 5.44 29.82 30.01
N THR A 469 4.94 31.06 30.07
CA THR A 469 3.76 31.52 29.29
C THR A 469 4.06 31.55 27.79
N ASN A 470 4.22 30.40 27.16
CA ASN A 470 4.29 30.32 25.72
C ASN A 470 2.91 30.52 25.13
N LYS A 471 2.63 31.72 24.62
CA LYS A 471 1.38 32.14 23.91
C LYS A 471 1.01 31.27 22.70
N ASN A 472 1.79 30.23 22.38
CA ASN A 472 1.62 29.37 21.19
C ASN A 472 1.03 27.98 21.47
N LEU A 473 0.65 27.64 22.70
CA LEU A 473 -0.24 26.51 22.94
C LEU A 473 -1.63 26.91 22.46
N ASN A 474 -1.83 26.92 21.14
CA ASN A 474 -3.16 26.90 20.57
C ASN A 474 -3.98 25.88 21.36
N ASN A 475 -5.11 26.30 21.90
CA ASN A 475 -6.14 25.54 22.63
C ASN A 475 -6.70 24.37 21.79
N LYS A 476 -5.84 23.45 21.34
CA LYS A 476 -6.29 22.23 20.67
C LYS A 476 -6.82 21.32 21.76
N LYS A 477 -8.14 21.23 21.85
CA LYS A 477 -8.80 20.22 22.67
C LYS A 477 -8.28 18.83 22.33
N ILE A 478 -7.37 18.30 23.17
CA ILE A 478 -6.71 16.99 22.98
C ILE A 478 -7.68 15.86 23.32
N PHE A 479 -8.43 16.04 24.41
CA PHE A 479 -9.42 15.06 24.87
C PHE A 479 -10.80 15.37 24.32
N SER A 480 -11.56 14.31 24.02
CA SER A 480 -12.94 14.43 23.54
C SER A 480 -13.97 14.25 24.66
N LYS A 481 -13.54 13.89 25.86
CA LYS A 481 -14.41 13.62 27.04
C LYS A 481 -13.80 14.23 28.28
N ASN A 482 -14.68 14.58 29.23
CA ASN A 482 -14.29 15.00 30.57
C ASN A 482 -13.95 13.77 31.41
N PHE A 483 -12.98 13.90 32.32
CA PHE A 483 -12.55 12.83 33.22
C PHE A 483 -11.86 13.40 34.46
N LYS A 484 -11.79 12.58 35.50
CA LYS A 484 -10.98 12.82 36.68
C LYS A 484 -9.75 11.91 36.65
N LEU A 485 -8.60 12.46 37.01
CA LEU A 485 -7.32 11.77 37.18
C LEU A 485 -6.99 11.77 38.67
N ASP A 486 -7.12 10.64 39.33
CA ASP A 486 -6.64 10.44 40.69
C ASP A 486 -5.13 10.17 40.63
N ILE A 487 -4.35 10.81 41.51
CA ILE A 487 -2.90 10.82 41.49
C ILE A 487 -2.37 10.27 42.80
N LYS A 488 -1.41 9.33 42.68
CA LYS A 488 -0.63 8.78 43.79
C LYS A 488 0.80 8.57 43.32
N MET A 489 1.73 9.39 43.79
CA MET A 489 3.13 9.37 43.36
C MET A 489 4.04 9.42 44.61
N ASN A 490 4.99 8.46 44.71
CA ASN A 490 5.85 8.39 45.85
C ASN A 490 6.94 9.46 45.78
N GLU A 491 7.59 9.61 44.61
CA GLU A 491 8.70 10.58 44.41
C GLU A 491 8.44 11.41 43.15
N VAL A 492 8.47 12.74 43.26
CA VAL A 492 8.30 13.67 42.15
C VAL A 492 9.44 14.72 42.19
N PHE A 493 10.33 14.65 41.21
CA PHE A 493 11.43 15.63 41.09
C PHE A 493 10.90 16.92 40.47
N LEU A 494 11.01 18.03 41.20
CA LEU A 494 10.73 19.39 40.71
C LEU A 494 11.95 20.03 40.05
N ASP A 495 13.13 19.73 40.56
CA ASP A 495 14.45 20.00 39.98
C ASP A 495 15.46 18.96 40.51
N LYS A 496 16.77 19.15 40.29
CA LYS A 496 17.79 18.16 40.69
C LYS A 496 17.95 18.02 42.21
N ASP A 497 17.58 19.06 42.94
CA ASP A 497 17.82 19.18 44.39
C ASP A 497 16.52 19.03 45.20
N HIS A 498 15.34 19.18 44.56
CA HIS A 498 14.06 19.19 45.27
C HIS A 498 13.15 18.09 44.83
N LEU A 499 12.85 17.19 45.74
CA LEU A 499 11.97 16.03 45.64
C LEU A 499 10.72 16.26 46.49
N ILE A 500 9.53 16.03 45.88
CA ILE A 500 8.26 15.89 46.60
C ILE A 500 8.05 14.41 46.86
N GLU A 501 7.79 14.06 48.10
CA GLU A 501 7.40 12.74 48.54
C GLU A 501 5.88 12.64 48.67
N ASP A 502 5.33 11.48 48.46
CA ASP A 502 3.92 11.12 48.67
C ASP A 502 2.91 12.13 48.08
N LEU A 503 3.13 12.58 46.84
CA LEU A 503 2.20 13.47 46.16
C LEU A 503 0.88 12.73 45.86
N ASN A 504 -0.22 13.17 46.50
CA ASN A 504 -1.53 12.57 46.42
C ASN A 504 -2.59 13.61 46.05
N GLY A 505 -3.64 13.19 45.37
CA GLY A 505 -4.77 14.06 45.06
C GLY A 505 -5.45 13.74 43.73
N TYR A 506 -5.97 14.78 43.09
CA TYR A 506 -6.67 14.62 41.82
C TYR A 506 -6.67 15.87 40.94
N LEU A 507 -6.89 15.64 39.63
CA LEU A 507 -7.17 16.66 38.62
C LEU A 507 -8.47 16.32 37.89
N THR A 508 -9.37 17.30 37.74
CA THR A 508 -10.59 17.16 36.92
C THR A 508 -10.42 17.93 35.62
N PHE A 509 -10.57 17.23 34.50
CA PHE A 509 -10.45 17.78 33.16
C PHE A 509 -11.83 17.97 32.52
N LYS A 510 -12.06 19.17 31.99
CA LYS A 510 -13.19 19.51 31.12
C LYS A 510 -12.67 20.21 29.88
N ASP A 511 -13.05 19.72 28.69
CA ASP A 511 -12.63 20.29 27.41
C ASP A 511 -11.09 20.40 27.24
N SER A 512 -10.33 19.49 27.84
CA SER A 512 -8.85 19.44 27.91
C SER A 512 -8.21 20.48 28.84
N GLU A 513 -8.99 21.20 29.63
CA GLU A 513 -8.50 22.11 30.66
C GLU A 513 -8.72 21.52 32.05
N VAL A 514 -7.78 21.78 32.96
CA VAL A 514 -7.94 21.45 34.38
C VAL A 514 -8.88 22.50 35.00
N ILE A 515 -10.06 22.06 35.43
CA ILE A 515 -11.08 22.90 36.07
C ILE A 515 -11.07 22.78 37.58
N GLU A 516 -10.58 21.69 38.10
CA GLU A 516 -10.47 21.43 39.54
C GLU A 516 -9.19 20.60 39.79
N ALA A 517 -8.49 20.94 40.84
CA ALA A 517 -7.32 20.23 41.34
C ALA A 517 -7.24 20.29 42.85
N ASN A 518 -6.74 19.23 43.44
CA ASN A 518 -6.29 19.21 44.82
C ASN A 518 -5.11 18.23 44.90
N LEU A 519 -3.89 18.78 45.07
CA LEU A 519 -2.66 18.00 45.17
C LEU A 519 -1.96 18.38 46.46
N LEU A 520 -1.60 17.36 47.24
CA LEU A 520 -0.88 17.47 48.49
C LEU A 520 0.36 16.59 48.42
N GLY A 521 1.48 17.07 48.91
CA GLY A 521 2.73 16.31 49.00
C GLY A 521 3.67 16.96 50.04
N ASP A 522 4.74 16.25 50.35
CA ASP A 522 5.71 16.72 51.34
C ASP A 522 7.11 16.78 50.70
N PHE A 523 7.87 17.81 51.00
CA PHE A 523 9.30 17.83 50.76
C PHE A 523 10.04 17.10 51.90
N LEU A 524 11.28 16.80 51.72
CA LEU A 524 12.16 16.33 52.81
C LEU A 524 12.02 17.22 54.04
N ASN A 525 12.04 16.64 55.24
CA ASN A 525 11.87 17.32 56.53
C ASN A 525 10.44 17.83 56.82
N ASN A 526 9.41 17.15 56.27
CA ASN A 526 8.00 17.46 56.49
C ASN A 526 7.54 18.86 56.03
N HIS A 527 8.24 19.46 55.09
CA HIS A 527 7.78 20.69 54.42
C HIS A 527 6.69 20.37 53.43
N ARG A 528 5.56 21.08 53.47
CA ARG A 528 4.37 20.78 52.69
C ARG A 528 4.34 21.55 51.38
N ILE A 529 3.67 20.94 50.37
CA ILE A 529 3.20 21.60 49.19
C ILE A 529 1.73 21.30 48.98
N ASN A 530 0.96 22.32 48.66
CA ASN A 530 -0.48 22.19 48.38
C ASN A 530 -0.88 23.02 47.16
N LEU A 531 -1.39 22.36 46.11
CA LEU A 531 -1.92 23.02 44.93
C LEU A 531 -3.43 22.77 44.88
N THR A 532 -4.22 23.87 44.88
CA THR A 532 -5.66 23.77 44.62
C THR A 532 -6.06 24.60 43.41
N ILE A 533 -6.98 24.05 42.61
CA ILE A 533 -7.66 24.77 41.53
C ILE A 533 -9.15 24.54 41.70
N ARG A 534 -9.91 25.64 41.67
CA ARG A 534 -11.38 25.62 41.78
C ARG A 534 -11.97 26.55 40.72
N SER A 535 -12.99 26.10 40.03
CA SER A 535 -13.76 26.94 39.10
C SER A 535 -15.13 27.18 39.68
N ASN A 536 -15.53 28.46 39.77
CA ASN A 536 -16.86 28.82 40.25
C ASN A 536 -17.90 28.93 39.12
N THR A 537 -19.15 29.17 39.46
CA THR A 537 -20.27 29.32 38.51
C THR A 537 -20.15 30.54 37.60
N SER A 538 -19.33 31.54 37.96
CA SER A 538 -19.05 32.77 37.20
C SER A 538 -17.94 32.62 36.17
N ASN A 539 -17.53 31.41 35.83
CA ASN A 539 -16.38 31.12 34.93
C ASN A 539 -15.04 31.67 35.45
N GLU A 540 -14.91 31.92 36.71
CA GLU A 540 -13.65 32.26 37.35
C GLU A 540 -12.92 30.99 37.75
N LYS A 541 -11.63 30.96 37.49
CA LYS A 541 -10.72 29.86 37.88
C LYS A 541 -9.75 30.41 38.93
N ILE A 542 -9.86 29.91 40.15
CA ILE A 542 -9.02 30.28 41.29
C ILE A 542 -7.95 29.20 41.43
N THR A 543 -6.70 29.60 41.38
CA THR A 543 -5.53 28.73 41.60
C THR A 543 -4.78 29.20 42.82
N THR A 544 -4.53 28.31 43.78
CA THR A 544 -3.68 28.55 44.91
C THR A 544 -2.56 27.51 44.97
N LEU A 545 -1.32 27.99 45.19
CA LEU A 545 -0.17 27.13 45.45
C LEU A 545 0.51 27.62 46.71
N TYR A 546 0.53 26.77 47.72
CA TYR A 546 1.32 26.97 48.92
C TYR A 546 2.50 26.00 48.94
N SER A 547 3.68 26.49 49.31
CA SER A 547 4.87 25.64 49.42
C SER A 547 5.78 26.16 50.57
N ASP A 548 6.13 25.29 51.50
CA ASP A 548 7.14 25.58 52.55
C ASP A 548 8.55 25.71 51.95
N VAL A 549 8.76 25.35 50.69
CA VAL A 549 10.04 25.47 49.98
C VAL A 549 9.80 26.26 48.69
N ALA A 550 10.24 27.52 48.66
CA ALA A 550 10.04 28.41 47.51
C ALA A 550 11.11 28.22 46.39
N LYS A 551 12.30 27.79 46.75
CA LYS A 551 13.48 27.70 45.88
C LYS A 551 13.24 26.97 44.55
N PRO A 552 12.54 25.79 44.45
CA PRO A 552 12.31 25.09 43.21
C PRO A 552 11.48 25.88 42.20
N PHE A 553 10.66 26.80 42.67
CA PHE A 553 9.80 27.65 41.83
C PHE A 553 10.50 28.93 41.42
N VAL A 554 11.23 29.57 42.37
CA VAL A 554 11.92 30.87 42.17
C VAL A 554 13.16 30.75 41.30
N ASN A 555 13.96 29.68 41.43
CA ASN A 555 15.17 29.45 40.63
C ASN A 555 14.90 29.37 39.11
N ARG A 556 13.68 29.13 38.70
CA ARG A 556 13.28 29.17 37.28
C ARG A 556 13.23 30.58 36.71
N TYR A 557 13.07 31.59 37.58
CA TYR A 557 13.14 32.99 37.22
C TYR A 557 14.59 33.47 37.38
N LYS A 558 15.38 33.38 36.29
CA LYS A 558 16.85 33.63 36.27
C LYS A 558 17.31 35.00 36.75
N PHE A 559 16.38 35.92 37.06
CA PHE A 559 16.73 37.27 37.54
C PHE A 559 17.02 37.31 39.05
N ILE A 560 16.63 36.28 39.82
CA ILE A 560 16.98 36.15 41.23
C ILE A 560 18.05 35.07 41.36
N LYS A 561 19.27 35.48 41.67
CA LYS A 561 20.40 34.57 41.84
C LYS A 561 20.69 34.32 43.31
N GLY A 562 21.08 33.07 43.64
CA GLY A 562 21.44 32.71 45.01
C GLY A 562 20.25 32.73 45.97
N PHE A 563 19.04 32.44 45.49
CA PHE A 563 17.85 32.33 46.32
C PHE A 563 17.89 31.05 47.17
N GLU A 564 17.68 31.19 48.47
CA GLU A 564 17.69 30.12 49.45
C GLU A 564 16.51 30.24 50.41
N GLU A 565 16.01 29.10 50.93
CA GLU A 565 14.93 29.03 51.92
C GLU A 565 13.59 29.58 51.37
N GLY A 566 12.73 30.12 52.23
CA GLY A 566 11.48 30.82 51.94
C GLY A 566 10.28 29.96 51.74
N ASN A 567 9.15 30.48 52.17
CA ASN A 567 7.81 29.93 51.91
C ASN A 567 7.19 30.69 50.73
N LEU A 568 6.39 30.01 49.95
CA LEU A 568 5.71 30.58 48.76
C LEU A 568 4.21 30.45 48.93
N ASP A 569 3.49 31.57 48.77
CA ASP A 569 2.04 31.63 48.65
C ASP A 569 1.66 32.31 47.33
N PHE A 570 1.09 31.56 46.43
CA PHE A 570 0.62 32.04 45.14
C PHE A 570 -0.89 31.91 45.03
N HIS A 571 -1.54 33.03 44.71
CA HIS A 571 -2.97 33.12 44.48
C HIS A 571 -3.25 33.77 43.10
N SER A 572 -4.05 33.12 42.27
CA SER A 572 -4.40 33.61 40.94
C SER A 572 -5.88 33.44 40.66
N ILE A 573 -6.52 34.50 40.21
CA ILE A 573 -7.93 34.50 39.72
C ILE A 573 -7.88 34.78 38.24
N LYS A 574 -8.28 33.79 37.43
CA LYS A 574 -8.41 33.90 35.99
C LYS A 574 -9.89 34.00 35.59
N GLN A 575 -10.25 35.10 34.94
CA GLN A 575 -11.57 35.31 34.38
C GLN A 575 -11.45 35.64 32.89
N ASN A 576 -12.08 34.86 32.02
CA ASN A 576 -11.92 34.90 30.56
C ASN A 576 -10.45 34.73 30.18
N ASN A 577 -9.80 35.73 29.57
CA ASN A 577 -8.39 35.69 29.16
C ASN A 577 -7.50 36.56 30.06
N VAL A 578 -8.02 37.09 31.15
CA VAL A 578 -7.28 37.95 32.10
C VAL A 578 -7.02 37.15 33.37
N SER A 579 -5.77 37.20 33.86
CA SER A 579 -5.34 36.56 35.09
C SER A 579 -4.78 37.62 36.03
N ASN A 580 -5.38 37.76 37.20
CA ASN A 580 -4.86 38.57 38.30
C ASN A 580 -4.17 37.63 39.28
N SER A 581 -2.86 37.81 39.49
CA SER A 581 -2.07 36.91 40.31
C SER A 581 -1.31 37.69 41.37
N LYS A 582 -1.23 37.11 42.57
CA LYS A 582 -0.46 37.58 43.69
C LYS A 582 0.52 36.48 44.10
N LEU A 583 1.79 36.81 44.25
CA LEU A 583 2.82 35.94 44.76
C LEU A 583 3.41 36.60 46.00
N ILE A 584 3.49 35.86 47.08
CA ILE A 584 4.14 36.27 48.31
C ILE A 584 5.23 35.23 48.61
N ILE A 585 6.40 35.68 48.97
CA ILE A 585 7.53 34.85 49.40
C ILE A 585 8.03 35.39 50.71
N ASP A 586 7.96 34.59 51.76
CA ASP A 586 8.35 34.97 53.11
C ASP A 586 9.61 34.23 53.54
N ASN A 587 10.36 34.85 54.42
CA ASN A 587 11.52 34.26 55.14
C ASN A 587 12.60 33.65 54.23
N PHE A 588 12.98 34.34 53.16
CA PHE A 588 13.97 33.85 52.19
C PHE A 588 15.33 34.56 52.33
N LYS A 589 16.38 33.94 51.79
CA LYS A 589 17.73 34.50 51.70
C LYS A 589 18.12 34.65 50.22
N VAL A 590 18.92 35.69 49.93
CA VAL A 590 19.52 35.89 48.60
C VAL A 590 21.04 36.09 48.80
N GLN A 591 21.81 35.18 48.23
CA GLN A 591 23.29 35.22 48.34
C GLN A 591 23.92 36.24 47.39
N GLU A 592 23.40 36.36 46.17
CA GLU A 592 23.89 37.31 45.16
C GLU A 592 23.01 38.56 45.09
N VAL A 593 23.21 39.48 46.01
CA VAL A 593 22.43 40.72 46.07
C VAL A 593 23.19 41.87 45.41
N PRO A 594 22.54 42.74 44.61
CA PRO A 594 23.15 43.93 44.06
C PRO A 594 23.81 44.78 45.15
N ALA A 595 24.97 45.44 44.86
CA ALA A 595 25.76 46.18 45.81
C ALA A 595 24.96 47.22 46.62
N LEU A 596 23.94 47.84 46.00
CA LEU A 596 23.05 48.80 46.64
C LEU A 596 22.20 48.19 47.77
N ALA A 597 21.68 46.94 47.53
CA ALA A 597 20.89 46.23 48.56
C ALA A 597 21.80 45.74 49.70
N LYS A 598 23.06 45.37 49.41
CA LYS A 598 24.09 45.07 50.45
C LYS A 598 24.37 46.26 51.38
N LEU A 599 24.35 47.47 50.81
CA LEU A 599 24.54 48.68 51.63
C LEU A 599 23.36 48.95 52.58
N LEU A 600 22.13 48.66 52.16
CA LEU A 600 20.94 48.81 53.01
C LEU A 600 20.91 47.82 54.18
N THR A 601 21.46 46.61 54.00
CA THR A 601 21.53 45.61 55.08
C THR A 601 22.57 45.94 56.17
N LEU A 602 23.53 46.79 55.88
CA LEU A 602 24.48 47.30 56.90
C LEU A 602 23.79 48.17 57.96
N ALA A 603 22.55 48.58 57.76
CA ALA A 603 21.76 49.31 58.73
C ALA A 603 21.20 48.46 59.87
N SER A 604 21.35 47.10 59.82
CA SER A 604 20.92 46.19 60.88
C SER A 604 22.01 45.23 61.30
N LEU A 605 22.11 44.96 62.63
CA LEU A 605 23.06 44.00 63.19
C LEU A 605 22.94 42.60 62.59
N GLN A 606 21.71 42.13 62.26
CA GLN A 606 21.48 40.86 61.65
C GLN A 606 21.98 40.84 60.19
N GLY A 607 21.73 41.86 59.40
CA GLY A 607 22.24 41.97 58.04
C GLY A 607 23.76 42.03 57.94
N ILE A 608 24.43 42.63 58.94
CA ILE A 608 25.90 42.61 59.06
C ILE A 608 26.39 41.19 59.35
N ALA A 609 25.75 40.46 60.25
CA ALA A 609 26.08 39.07 60.57
C ALA A 609 25.90 38.17 59.36
N ASP A 610 24.78 38.24 58.62
CA ASP A 610 24.46 37.46 57.44
C ASP A 610 25.46 37.73 56.28
N LEU A 611 25.94 38.97 56.13
CA LEU A 611 26.99 39.33 55.16
C LEU A 611 28.38 38.77 55.54
N LEU A 612 28.74 38.81 56.85
CA LEU A 612 30.05 38.34 57.35
C LEU A 612 30.12 36.79 57.32
N THR A 613 29.04 36.10 57.58
CA THR A 613 28.99 34.62 57.51
C THR A 613 28.89 34.09 56.07
N GLY A 614 28.59 34.93 55.07
CA GLY A 614 28.39 34.49 53.67
C GLY A 614 27.09 33.77 53.43
N GLU A 615 26.15 33.75 54.39
CA GLU A 615 24.88 33.06 54.30
C GLU A 615 23.83 33.78 53.43
N GLY A 616 24.16 34.94 52.88
CA GLY A 616 23.25 35.78 52.10
C GLY A 616 22.42 36.75 52.95
N ILE A 617 21.62 37.58 52.30
CA ILE A 617 20.76 38.56 52.96
C ILE A 617 19.36 37.95 53.12
N ARG A 618 18.84 38.00 54.35
CA ARG A 618 17.51 37.54 54.70
C ARG A 618 16.46 38.61 54.44
N PHE A 619 15.38 38.25 53.80
CA PHE A 619 14.19 39.08 53.57
C PHE A 619 12.99 38.45 54.27
N THR A 620 12.15 39.31 54.90
CA THR A 620 10.93 38.83 55.58
C THR A 620 9.81 38.54 54.59
N ASP A 621 9.68 39.35 53.54
CA ASP A 621 8.64 39.23 52.53
C ASP A 621 9.07 39.83 51.18
N PHE A 622 8.36 39.38 50.13
CA PHE A 622 8.48 39.87 48.76
C PHE A 622 7.11 39.85 48.09
#